data_8ad4ad9a90987321484f3a14ba8463be
#
_entry.id   8ad4ad9a90987321484f3a14ba8463be
#
_cell.length_a   1.000
_cell.length_b   1.000
_cell.length_c   1.000
_cell.angle_alpha   90.00
_cell.angle_beta   90.00
_cell.angle_gamma   90.00
#
_symmetry.space_group_name_H-M   'P 1'
#
loop_
_entity.id
_entity.type
_entity.pdbx_description
1 polymer ?
#
loop_
_entity_poly.entity_id
_entity_poly.type
_entity_poly.pdbx_seq_one_letter_code
_entity_poly.pdbx_strand_id
1 'polypeptide(L)'
;MNQLYSLAREMTNLTDVQIRILDHMEAALQFAADISKNQIYICAKGKNESVEIVLLAAKPSYSMGNTFFDRGDAYLDEEFTLVENVFSTGSKVVGRKELDLGRLVALTAYPVFDNAGIPFAVAAFLSNSQSQQQVLTDTAYMMLQVPMEEGAYHYLRPQDGMVILDSVGRIMYANDMADDLYFVLDKETVERKEIIGHSMVHLPLVDKIMETKKPAYGDEVSGNMILSAWGMPILSGGRVSRTILLLSDVTAIREKERQIMVKDSVIREIHHRVKNSLNTIAGILRMQARRAKDTDTKEALRVAVNRILGISQIHDV
;
A
#
# COMPACT_ATOMS: atom_id res chain seq x y z
N MET A 1 20.66 -5.49 13.07
CA MET A 1 21.41 -5.84 11.85
C MET A 1 20.39 -6.41 10.90
N ASN A 2 20.24 -5.87 9.70
CA ASN A 2 19.21 -6.31 8.75
C ASN A 2 19.47 -7.79 8.41
N GLN A 3 18.43 -8.63 8.47
CA GLN A 3 18.52 -10.08 8.22
C GLN A 3 19.08 -10.39 6.82
N LEU A 4 18.77 -9.56 5.82
CA LEU A 4 19.31 -9.66 4.47
C LEU A 4 20.83 -9.54 4.44
N TYR A 5 21.40 -8.54 5.13
CA TYR A 5 22.84 -8.33 5.15
C TYR A 5 23.60 -9.49 5.80
N SER A 6 23.05 -10.05 6.88
CA SER A 6 23.66 -11.21 7.55
C SER A 6 23.68 -12.42 6.62
N LEU A 7 22.53 -12.74 6.04
CA LEU A 7 22.35 -13.89 5.14
C LEU A 7 23.22 -13.79 3.88
N ALA A 8 23.20 -12.61 3.22
CA ALA A 8 23.95 -12.40 1.99
C ALA A 8 25.48 -12.54 2.22
N ARG A 9 26.02 -11.98 3.30
CA ARG A 9 27.44 -12.10 3.64
C ARG A 9 27.85 -13.51 4.06
N GLU A 10 26.95 -14.24 4.70
CA GLU A 10 27.23 -15.62 5.14
C GLU A 10 27.21 -16.59 3.96
N MET A 11 26.26 -16.48 3.04
CA MET A 11 25.98 -17.51 2.04
C MET A 11 26.43 -17.15 0.62
N THR A 12 26.69 -15.87 0.32
CA THR A 12 27.03 -15.40 -1.04
C THR A 12 28.34 -14.61 -1.07
N ASN A 13 28.83 -14.30 -2.29
CA ASN A 13 29.98 -13.43 -2.53
C ASN A 13 29.55 -12.00 -2.94
N LEU A 14 28.33 -11.58 -2.64
CA LEU A 14 27.82 -10.27 -3.01
C LEU A 14 28.56 -9.14 -2.32
N THR A 15 28.82 -8.07 -3.08
CA THR A 15 29.42 -6.84 -2.57
C THR A 15 28.40 -6.04 -1.75
N ASP A 16 28.86 -5.13 -0.89
CA ASP A 16 27.97 -4.24 -0.11
C ASP A 16 27.11 -3.34 -1.03
N VAL A 17 27.56 -3.03 -2.26
CA VAL A 17 26.77 -2.28 -3.22
C VAL A 17 25.61 -3.11 -3.75
N GLN A 18 25.86 -4.36 -4.12
CA GLN A 18 24.84 -5.29 -4.59
C GLN A 18 23.81 -5.61 -3.49
N ILE A 19 24.26 -5.80 -2.24
CA ILE A 19 23.36 -6.02 -1.10
C ILE A 19 22.45 -4.79 -0.88
N ARG A 20 22.97 -3.56 -1.03
CA ARG A 20 22.12 -2.35 -0.95
C ARG A 20 21.08 -2.26 -2.05
N ILE A 21 21.36 -2.75 -3.26
CA ILE A 21 20.37 -2.83 -4.33
C ILE A 21 19.24 -3.78 -3.90
N LEU A 22 19.57 -4.93 -3.33
CA LEU A 22 18.56 -5.88 -2.83
C LEU A 22 17.75 -5.33 -1.65
N ASP A 23 18.38 -4.57 -0.77
CA ASP A 23 17.72 -3.90 0.37
C ASP A 23 16.64 -2.89 -0.11
N HIS A 24 16.95 -2.12 -1.16
CA HIS A 24 15.95 -1.26 -1.79
C HIS A 24 14.80 -2.06 -2.44
N MET A 25 15.11 -3.21 -3.04
CA MET A 25 14.09 -4.08 -3.61
C MET A 25 13.20 -4.73 -2.54
N GLU A 26 13.75 -5.01 -1.36
CA GLU A 26 13.01 -5.58 -0.22
C GLU A 26 11.84 -4.69 0.20
N ALA A 27 12.04 -3.36 0.22
CA ALA A 27 10.99 -2.39 0.55
C ALA A 27 9.77 -2.46 -0.39
N ALA A 28 9.98 -2.78 -1.66
CA ALA A 28 8.93 -2.87 -2.68
C ALA A 28 8.35 -4.28 -2.85
N LEU A 29 8.99 -5.30 -2.27
CA LEU A 29 8.78 -6.69 -2.64
C LEU A 29 7.35 -7.18 -2.36
N GLN A 30 6.79 -6.83 -1.19
CA GLN A 30 5.43 -7.23 -0.82
C GLN A 30 4.39 -6.60 -1.76
N PHE A 31 4.54 -5.32 -2.07
CA PHE A 31 3.64 -4.62 -2.98
C PHE A 31 3.76 -5.14 -4.42
N ALA A 32 4.97 -5.50 -4.86
CA ALA A 32 5.20 -6.15 -6.15
C ALA A 32 4.51 -7.53 -6.22
N ALA A 33 4.54 -8.31 -5.15
CA ALA A 33 3.85 -9.59 -5.07
C ALA A 33 2.32 -9.39 -5.13
N ASP A 34 1.78 -8.41 -4.44
CA ASP A 34 0.36 -8.08 -4.43
C ASP A 34 -0.14 -7.65 -5.82
N ILE A 35 0.59 -6.75 -6.49
CA ILE A 35 0.26 -6.28 -7.84
C ILE A 35 0.36 -7.39 -8.87
N SER A 36 1.48 -8.12 -8.89
CA SER A 36 1.70 -9.17 -9.89
C SER A 36 0.84 -10.40 -9.66
N LYS A 37 0.24 -10.54 -8.47
CA LYS A 37 -0.47 -11.75 -8.02
C LYS A 37 0.42 -13.00 -8.06
N ASN A 38 1.72 -12.81 -7.99
CA ASN A 38 2.73 -13.86 -8.07
C ASN A 38 3.48 -14.01 -6.75
N GLN A 39 3.94 -15.20 -6.45
CA GLN A 39 5.02 -15.35 -5.50
C GLN A 39 6.32 -14.86 -6.15
N ILE A 40 7.07 -14.04 -5.45
CA ILE A 40 8.33 -13.48 -5.92
C ILE A 40 9.43 -13.98 -4.99
N TYR A 41 10.52 -14.44 -5.59
CA TYR A 41 11.76 -14.66 -4.88
C TYR A 41 12.92 -14.03 -5.62
N ILE A 42 13.91 -13.55 -4.88
CA ILE A 42 15.14 -13.01 -5.45
C ILE A 42 16.28 -13.87 -4.94
N CYS A 43 17.00 -14.48 -5.86
CA CYS A 43 18.13 -15.35 -5.58
C CYS A 43 19.42 -14.82 -6.19
N ALA A 44 20.54 -15.22 -5.60
CA ALA A 44 21.88 -14.96 -6.09
C ALA A 44 22.74 -16.20 -5.98
N LYS A 45 23.87 -16.24 -6.71
CA LYS A 45 24.86 -17.32 -6.61
C LYS A 45 25.42 -17.37 -5.19
N GLY A 46 25.47 -18.58 -4.64
CA GLY A 46 26.12 -18.85 -3.36
C GLY A 46 27.64 -18.73 -3.43
N LYS A 47 28.31 -18.88 -2.30
CA LYS A 47 29.79 -19.01 -2.25
C LYS A 47 30.29 -20.19 -3.08
N ASN A 48 29.49 -21.25 -3.15
CA ASN A 48 29.61 -22.27 -4.17
C ASN A 48 28.76 -21.85 -5.37
N GLU A 49 29.38 -21.50 -6.50
CA GLU A 49 28.73 -20.98 -7.69
C GLU A 49 27.70 -21.91 -8.33
N SER A 50 27.72 -23.20 -7.98
CA SER A 50 26.73 -24.20 -8.42
C SER A 50 25.45 -24.21 -7.58
N VAL A 51 25.30 -23.28 -6.63
CA VAL A 51 24.16 -23.19 -5.73
C VAL A 51 23.56 -21.79 -5.79
N GLU A 52 22.26 -21.72 -5.88
CA GLU A 52 21.50 -20.47 -5.78
C GLU A 52 20.89 -20.32 -4.38
N ILE A 53 21.01 -19.14 -3.81
CA ILE A 53 20.51 -18.82 -2.48
C ILE A 53 19.36 -17.83 -2.60
N VAL A 54 18.21 -18.16 -2.02
CA VAL A 54 17.06 -17.26 -1.91
C VAL A 54 17.33 -16.21 -0.83
N LEU A 55 17.52 -14.97 -1.25
CA LEU A 55 17.80 -13.85 -0.35
C LEU A 55 16.54 -13.11 0.09
N LEU A 56 15.55 -13.00 -0.81
CA LEU A 56 14.28 -12.33 -0.56
C LEU A 56 13.14 -13.20 -1.11
N ALA A 57 12.03 -13.26 -0.38
CA ALA A 57 10.82 -13.95 -0.80
C ALA A 57 9.58 -13.19 -0.33
N ALA A 58 8.55 -13.11 -1.17
CA ALA A 58 7.23 -12.62 -0.83
C ALA A 58 6.14 -13.36 -1.60
N LYS A 59 4.96 -13.43 -1.00
CA LYS A 59 3.74 -13.93 -1.64
C LYS A 59 2.65 -12.87 -1.55
N PRO A 60 1.64 -12.90 -2.44
CA PRO A 60 0.51 -11.99 -2.34
C PRO A 60 -0.15 -12.08 -0.96
N SER A 61 -0.47 -10.93 -0.36
CA SER A 61 -1.04 -10.82 1.00
C SER A 61 -2.34 -11.61 1.17
N TYR A 62 -3.12 -11.76 0.10
CA TYR A 62 -4.38 -12.51 0.08
C TYR A 62 -4.21 -14.00 -0.27
N SER A 63 -2.98 -14.49 -0.51
CA SER A 63 -2.72 -15.89 -0.81
C SER A 63 -2.75 -16.73 0.46
N MET A 64 -3.65 -17.72 0.52
CA MET A 64 -3.75 -18.67 1.65
C MET A 64 -2.73 -19.80 1.58
N GLY A 65 -2.01 -19.97 0.47
CA GLY A 65 -1.01 -21.01 0.31
C GLY A 65 0.32 -20.69 1.03
N ASN A 66 1.13 -21.74 1.24
CA ASN A 66 2.50 -21.55 1.72
C ASN A 66 3.38 -20.92 0.64
N THR A 67 4.47 -20.28 1.04
CA THR A 67 5.57 -19.90 0.15
C THR A 67 6.20 -21.16 -0.44
N PHE A 68 6.56 -21.13 -1.71
CA PHE A 68 7.31 -22.22 -2.33
C PHE A 68 8.79 -22.19 -1.94
N PHE A 69 9.28 -20.99 -1.66
CA PHE A 69 10.67 -20.75 -1.31
C PHE A 69 10.71 -19.78 -0.13
N ASP A 70 11.55 -20.10 0.84
CA ASP A 70 11.78 -19.26 2.00
C ASP A 70 13.17 -18.64 1.92
N ARG A 71 13.34 -17.54 2.62
CA ARG A 71 14.63 -16.85 2.71
C ARG A 71 15.67 -17.77 3.35
N GLY A 72 16.80 -17.96 2.68
CA GLY A 72 17.89 -18.83 3.10
C GLY A 72 17.87 -20.20 2.44
N ASP A 73 16.82 -20.54 1.69
CA ASP A 73 16.79 -21.78 0.91
C ASP A 73 17.90 -21.78 -0.13
N ALA A 74 18.48 -22.97 -0.34
CA ALA A 74 19.59 -23.20 -1.25
C ALA A 74 19.22 -24.30 -2.26
N TYR A 75 19.46 -24.04 -3.53
CA TYR A 75 19.10 -24.92 -4.64
C TYR A 75 20.29 -25.12 -5.58
N LEU A 76 20.37 -26.29 -6.19
CA LEU A 76 21.36 -26.57 -7.23
C LEU A 76 20.94 -25.92 -8.56
N ASP A 77 21.91 -25.46 -9.35
CA ASP A 77 21.68 -24.88 -10.68
C ASP A 77 20.86 -25.80 -11.60
N GLU A 78 21.07 -27.11 -11.48
CA GLU A 78 20.33 -28.13 -12.25
C GLU A 78 18.82 -28.14 -11.93
N GLU A 79 18.45 -27.76 -10.71
CA GLU A 79 17.05 -27.65 -10.28
C GLU A 79 16.41 -26.36 -10.79
N PHE A 80 17.21 -25.33 -11.10
CA PHE A 80 16.77 -23.99 -11.52
C PHE A 80 17.33 -23.55 -12.87
N THR A 81 17.35 -24.42 -13.86
CA THR A 81 17.88 -24.12 -15.21
C THR A 81 17.34 -22.83 -15.83
N LEU A 82 16.09 -22.44 -15.55
CA LEU A 82 15.54 -21.18 -16.05
C LEU A 82 16.20 -19.95 -15.40
N VAL A 83 16.55 -20.04 -14.13
CA VAL A 83 17.26 -18.97 -13.40
C VAL A 83 18.72 -18.89 -13.86
N GLU A 84 19.37 -20.04 -14.01
CA GLU A 84 20.74 -20.12 -14.56
C GLU A 84 20.83 -19.51 -15.96
N ASN A 85 19.83 -19.71 -16.81
CA ASN A 85 19.75 -19.07 -18.12
C ASN A 85 19.67 -17.55 -18.03
N VAL A 86 19.09 -16.98 -16.97
CA VAL A 86 19.09 -15.53 -16.77
C VAL A 86 20.48 -15.02 -16.42
N PHE A 87 21.21 -15.71 -15.53
CA PHE A 87 22.60 -15.33 -15.22
C PHE A 87 23.50 -15.38 -16.44
N SER A 88 23.38 -16.41 -17.26
CA SER A 88 24.25 -16.62 -18.44
C SER A 88 23.90 -15.67 -19.59
N THR A 89 22.62 -15.34 -19.82
CA THR A 89 22.19 -14.52 -20.96
C THR A 89 22.00 -13.03 -20.62
N GLY A 90 21.87 -12.69 -19.34
CA GLY A 90 21.49 -11.35 -18.88
C GLY A 90 20.11 -10.89 -19.38
N SER A 91 19.24 -11.85 -19.72
CA SER A 91 17.96 -11.56 -20.36
C SER A 91 16.82 -12.25 -19.62
N LYS A 92 15.61 -11.66 -19.73
CA LYS A 92 14.38 -12.25 -19.21
C LYS A 92 14.16 -13.63 -19.80
N VAL A 93 13.83 -14.60 -18.94
CA VAL A 93 13.50 -15.97 -19.32
C VAL A 93 12.07 -16.28 -18.84
N VAL A 94 11.29 -16.92 -19.71
CA VAL A 94 9.92 -17.37 -19.39
C VAL A 94 9.84 -18.87 -19.62
N GLY A 95 9.28 -19.58 -18.67
CA GLY A 95 9.14 -21.03 -18.77
C GLY A 95 8.15 -21.59 -17.76
N ARG A 96 8.21 -22.90 -17.55
CA ARG A 96 7.45 -23.60 -16.54
C ARG A 96 8.40 -24.41 -15.67
N LYS A 97 8.11 -24.44 -14.38
CA LYS A 97 8.83 -25.23 -13.39
C LYS A 97 7.87 -26.16 -12.69
N GLU A 98 8.30 -27.39 -12.51
CA GLU A 98 7.65 -28.33 -11.61
C GLU A 98 8.15 -28.05 -10.19
N LEU A 99 7.23 -27.73 -9.27
CA LEU A 99 7.54 -27.40 -7.88
C LEU A 99 7.36 -28.59 -6.95
N ASP A 100 6.30 -29.38 -7.19
CA ASP A 100 5.98 -30.59 -6.45
C ASP A 100 5.51 -31.63 -7.45
N LEU A 101 5.39 -32.91 -7.04
CA LEU A 101 4.98 -34.05 -7.87
C LEU A 101 3.82 -33.67 -8.83
N GLY A 102 4.17 -33.31 -10.06
CA GLY A 102 3.23 -33.02 -11.14
C GLY A 102 2.65 -31.60 -11.16
N ARG A 103 3.02 -30.68 -10.24
CA ARG A 103 2.52 -29.31 -10.23
C ARG A 103 3.44 -28.38 -11.03
N LEU A 104 3.04 -28.11 -12.27
CA LEU A 104 3.72 -27.15 -13.13
C LEU A 104 3.22 -25.73 -12.86
N VAL A 105 4.10 -24.80 -12.56
CA VAL A 105 3.83 -23.36 -12.44
C VAL A 105 4.54 -22.59 -13.54
N ALA A 106 3.94 -21.49 -13.99
CA ALA A 106 4.62 -20.56 -14.88
C ALA A 106 5.66 -19.78 -14.07
N LEU A 107 6.87 -19.68 -14.61
CA LEU A 107 7.99 -18.92 -14.05
C LEU A 107 8.42 -17.87 -15.06
N THR A 108 8.52 -16.63 -14.60
CA THR A 108 9.15 -15.54 -15.33
C THR A 108 10.29 -15.00 -14.48
N ALA A 109 11.50 -15.08 -15.00
CA ALA A 109 12.72 -14.68 -14.32
C ALA A 109 13.39 -13.48 -15.02
N TYR A 110 13.83 -12.51 -14.24
CA TYR A 110 14.45 -11.27 -14.72
C TYR A 110 15.82 -11.09 -14.07
N PRO A 111 16.82 -10.60 -14.82
CA PRO A 111 18.12 -10.27 -14.27
C PRO A 111 18.04 -9.04 -13.37
N VAL A 112 18.74 -9.05 -12.25
CA VAL A 112 19.01 -7.87 -11.43
C VAL A 112 20.45 -7.45 -11.68
N PHE A 113 20.63 -6.23 -12.20
CA PHE A 113 21.93 -5.72 -12.59
C PHE A 113 22.56 -4.86 -11.51
N ASP A 114 23.88 -4.93 -11.41
CA ASP A 114 24.66 -3.97 -10.65
C ASP A 114 24.90 -2.67 -11.44
N ASN A 115 25.63 -1.74 -10.84
CA ASN A 115 25.96 -0.45 -11.48
C ASN A 115 26.85 -0.58 -12.71
N ALA A 116 27.50 -1.72 -12.90
CA ALA A 116 28.32 -2.03 -14.07
C ALA A 116 27.52 -2.71 -15.20
N GLY A 117 26.22 -2.99 -14.97
CA GLY A 117 25.38 -3.69 -15.92
C GLY A 117 25.61 -5.21 -15.94
N ILE A 118 26.19 -5.77 -14.88
CA ILE A 118 26.40 -7.21 -14.73
C ILE A 118 25.27 -7.80 -13.93
N PRO A 119 24.60 -8.89 -14.38
CA PRO A 119 23.56 -9.56 -13.62
C PRO A 119 24.20 -10.27 -12.41
N PHE A 120 23.79 -9.91 -11.21
CA PHE A 120 24.30 -10.48 -9.96
C PHE A 120 23.24 -11.23 -9.14
N ALA A 121 21.96 -11.00 -9.45
CA ALA A 121 20.84 -11.69 -8.85
C ALA A 121 19.71 -11.87 -9.87
N VAL A 122 18.73 -12.70 -9.57
CA VAL A 122 17.56 -12.97 -10.40
C VAL A 122 16.30 -12.77 -9.60
N ALA A 123 15.37 -11.96 -10.11
CA ALA A 123 14.02 -11.82 -9.59
C ALA A 123 13.08 -12.76 -10.35
N ALA A 124 12.57 -13.78 -9.68
CA ALA A 124 11.73 -14.80 -10.25
C ALA A 124 10.30 -14.71 -9.74
N PHE A 125 9.35 -14.74 -10.64
CA PHE A 125 7.91 -14.62 -10.43
C PHE A 125 7.23 -15.94 -10.75
N LEU A 126 6.55 -16.53 -9.77
CA LEU A 126 5.82 -17.78 -9.89
C LEU A 126 4.32 -17.52 -9.98
N SER A 127 3.70 -18.02 -11.04
CA SER A 127 2.28 -17.83 -11.34
C SER A 127 1.53 -19.13 -11.58
N ASN A 128 0.30 -19.20 -11.10
CA ASN A 128 -0.62 -20.30 -11.38
C ASN A 128 -1.45 -20.10 -12.67
N SER A 129 -1.41 -18.93 -13.33
CA SER A 129 -2.22 -18.63 -14.53
C SER A 129 -1.44 -17.96 -15.65
N GLN A 130 -1.88 -18.17 -16.90
CA GLN A 130 -1.02 -17.97 -18.08
C GLN A 130 -1.19 -16.68 -18.89
N SER A 131 -2.32 -15.97 -18.91
CA SER A 131 -2.54 -15.10 -20.07
C SER A 131 -2.57 -13.59 -19.80
N GLN A 132 -3.00 -13.10 -18.67
CA GLN A 132 -3.08 -11.65 -18.42
C GLN A 132 -1.99 -11.12 -17.48
N GLN A 133 -1.16 -11.98 -16.95
CA GLN A 133 -0.22 -11.65 -15.90
C GLN A 133 1.08 -11.00 -16.39
N GLN A 134 1.36 -11.02 -17.69
CA GLN A 134 2.62 -10.49 -18.20
C GLN A 134 2.78 -8.98 -17.94
N VAL A 135 1.72 -8.19 -18.17
CA VAL A 135 1.74 -6.75 -17.89
C VAL A 135 1.97 -6.49 -16.40
N LEU A 136 1.29 -7.27 -15.54
CA LEU A 136 1.43 -7.17 -14.09
C LEU A 136 2.85 -7.54 -13.64
N THR A 137 3.38 -8.64 -14.14
CA THR A 137 4.70 -9.16 -13.81
C THR A 137 5.80 -8.18 -14.26
N ASP A 138 5.72 -7.69 -15.50
CA ASP A 138 6.67 -6.69 -16.00
C ASP A 138 6.60 -5.39 -15.21
N THR A 139 5.39 -4.96 -14.81
CA THR A 139 5.19 -3.75 -14.00
C THR A 139 5.78 -3.90 -12.61
N ALA A 140 5.54 -5.03 -11.96
CA ALA A 140 6.10 -5.34 -10.65
C ALA A 140 7.63 -5.41 -10.68
N TYR A 141 8.20 -6.06 -11.71
CA TYR A 141 9.65 -6.07 -11.89
C TYR A 141 10.25 -4.67 -12.09
N MET A 142 9.62 -3.85 -12.95
CA MET A 142 10.07 -2.46 -13.15
C MET A 142 10.02 -1.66 -11.84
N MET A 143 8.99 -1.88 -11.03
CA MET A 143 8.84 -1.21 -9.74
C MET A 143 9.94 -1.60 -8.75
N LEU A 144 10.34 -2.88 -8.72
CA LEU A 144 11.44 -3.36 -7.87
C LEU A 144 12.78 -2.67 -8.18
N GLN A 145 12.96 -2.14 -9.40
CA GLN A 145 14.18 -1.45 -9.80
C GLN A 145 14.21 0.04 -9.46
N VAL A 146 13.07 0.62 -9.04
CA VAL A 146 13.00 2.04 -8.70
C VAL A 146 13.16 2.20 -7.19
N PRO A 147 14.22 2.91 -6.71
CA PRO A 147 14.34 3.22 -5.30
C PRO A 147 13.14 4.04 -4.84
N MET A 148 12.43 3.57 -3.83
CA MET A 148 11.29 4.25 -3.26
C MET A 148 11.48 4.46 -1.76
N GLU A 149 10.91 5.55 -1.23
CA GLU A 149 10.92 5.82 0.20
C GLU A 149 10.06 4.80 0.95
N GLU A 150 10.50 4.37 2.13
CA GLU A 150 9.70 3.51 3.02
C GLU A 150 8.35 4.18 3.31
N GLY A 151 7.26 3.43 3.14
CA GLY A 151 5.90 3.93 3.35
C GLY A 151 5.25 4.59 2.13
N ALA A 152 5.94 4.67 0.99
CA ALA A 152 5.36 5.17 -0.26
C ALA A 152 4.32 4.21 -0.88
N TYR A 153 4.19 3.00 -0.35
CA TYR A 153 3.29 1.98 -0.88
C TYR A 153 1.92 2.04 -0.22
N HIS A 154 0.89 1.99 -1.05
CA HIS A 154 -0.48 1.83 -0.59
C HIS A 154 -0.82 0.34 -0.46
N TYR A 155 -1.51 -0.05 0.62
CA TYR A 155 -1.95 -1.43 0.79
C TYR A 155 -3.04 -1.75 -0.23
N LEU A 156 -2.81 -2.75 -1.08
CA LEU A 156 -3.80 -3.25 -2.03
C LEU A 156 -4.78 -4.18 -1.30
N ARG A 157 -6.05 -3.79 -1.30
CA ARG A 157 -7.14 -4.60 -0.73
C ARG A 157 -7.81 -5.41 -1.85
N PRO A 158 -8.42 -6.56 -1.54
CA PRO A 158 -9.12 -7.37 -2.54
C PRO A 158 -10.25 -6.63 -3.28
N GLN A 159 -10.84 -5.62 -2.63
CA GLN A 159 -11.91 -4.79 -3.18
C GLN A 159 -11.41 -3.53 -3.91
N ASP A 160 -10.11 -3.30 -3.98
CA ASP A 160 -9.58 -2.13 -4.69
C ASP A 160 -9.54 -2.39 -6.19
N GLY A 161 -9.94 -1.40 -6.96
CA GLY A 161 -9.71 -1.34 -8.39
C GLY A 161 -8.24 -1.09 -8.67
N MET A 162 -7.64 -1.87 -9.56
CA MET A 162 -6.26 -1.67 -9.99
C MET A 162 -6.20 -1.44 -11.49
N VAL A 163 -5.56 -0.34 -11.89
CA VAL A 163 -5.33 0.01 -13.28
C VAL A 163 -3.84 0.24 -13.51
N ILE A 164 -3.32 -0.25 -14.62
CA ILE A 164 -1.96 0.06 -15.08
C ILE A 164 -2.07 0.85 -16.38
N LEU A 165 -1.45 2.02 -16.39
CA LEU A 165 -1.37 2.90 -17.54
C LEU A 165 0.01 2.82 -18.19
N ASP A 166 0.06 3.04 -19.51
CA ASP A 166 1.30 3.23 -20.25
C ASP A 166 1.87 4.66 -20.07
N SER A 167 2.94 4.96 -20.80
CA SER A 167 3.63 6.26 -20.76
C SER A 167 2.82 7.45 -21.27
N VAL A 168 1.68 7.21 -21.91
CA VAL A 168 0.76 8.25 -22.42
C VAL A 168 -0.60 8.24 -21.72
N GLY A 169 -0.76 7.43 -20.67
CA GLY A 169 -2.00 7.37 -19.88
C GLY A 169 -3.06 6.41 -20.42
N ARG A 170 -2.73 5.52 -21.37
CA ARG A 170 -3.66 4.51 -21.85
C ARG A 170 -3.67 3.30 -20.93
N ILE A 171 -4.84 2.69 -20.78
CA ILE A 171 -5.02 1.51 -19.91
C ILE A 171 -4.40 0.29 -20.57
N MET A 172 -3.38 -0.28 -19.94
CA MET A 172 -2.76 -1.56 -20.28
C MET A 172 -3.41 -2.74 -19.55
N TYR A 173 -3.90 -2.50 -18.35
CA TYR A 173 -4.54 -3.49 -17.48
C TYR A 173 -5.54 -2.80 -16.55
N ALA A 174 -6.68 -3.46 -16.35
CA ALA A 174 -7.65 -3.15 -15.32
C ALA A 174 -8.15 -4.47 -14.72
N ASN A 175 -8.40 -4.51 -13.41
CA ASN A 175 -9.09 -5.63 -12.80
C ASN A 175 -10.60 -5.40 -12.80
N ASP A 176 -11.39 -6.45 -12.52
CA ASP A 176 -12.86 -6.36 -12.54
C ASP A 176 -13.43 -5.26 -11.64
N MET A 177 -12.77 -5.03 -10.49
CA MET A 177 -13.17 -3.96 -9.56
C MET A 177 -12.93 -2.58 -10.15
N ALA A 178 -11.83 -2.39 -10.90
CA ALA A 178 -11.57 -1.13 -11.59
C ALA A 178 -12.59 -0.88 -12.68
N ASP A 179 -12.98 -1.93 -13.42
CA ASP A 179 -14.02 -1.84 -14.43
C ASP A 179 -15.35 -1.42 -13.83
N ASP A 180 -15.75 -2.00 -12.69
CA ASP A 180 -16.99 -1.67 -11.99
C ASP A 180 -16.97 -0.21 -11.47
N LEU A 181 -15.87 0.21 -10.84
CA LEU A 181 -15.71 1.57 -10.32
C LEU A 181 -15.64 2.61 -11.44
N TYR A 182 -14.96 2.30 -12.54
CA TYR A 182 -14.86 3.18 -13.71
C TYR A 182 -16.22 3.36 -14.40
N PHE A 183 -16.99 2.29 -14.55
CA PHE A 183 -18.35 2.35 -15.12
C PHE A 183 -19.28 3.28 -14.33
N VAL A 184 -19.13 3.36 -13.00
CA VAL A 184 -19.92 4.28 -12.17
C VAL A 184 -19.46 5.73 -12.34
N LEU A 185 -18.18 5.97 -12.62
CA LEU A 185 -17.63 7.32 -12.86
C LEU A 185 -18.01 7.87 -14.24
N ASP A 186 -17.91 7.05 -15.27
CA ASP A 186 -18.14 7.45 -16.65
C ASP A 186 -19.51 6.93 -17.14
N LYS A 187 -20.55 7.70 -16.85
CA LYS A 187 -21.93 7.34 -17.16
C LYS A 187 -22.27 7.28 -18.65
N GLU A 188 -21.35 7.66 -19.53
CA GLU A 188 -21.75 7.98 -20.91
C GLU A 188 -21.41 6.94 -21.96
N THR A 189 -20.43 6.02 -21.83
CA THR A 189 -19.97 5.47 -23.11
C THR A 189 -19.43 4.06 -23.22
N VAL A 190 -19.20 3.24 -22.23
CA VAL A 190 -18.43 2.02 -22.53
C VAL A 190 -19.09 0.73 -22.07
N GLU A 191 -19.36 -0.14 -23.05
CA GLU A 191 -19.57 -1.56 -22.78
C GLU A 191 -18.32 -2.10 -22.05
N ARG A 192 -18.54 -2.83 -20.94
CA ARG A 192 -17.54 -3.36 -20.00
C ARG A 192 -16.29 -4.03 -20.60
N LYS A 193 -16.22 -4.23 -21.89
CA LYS A 193 -15.15 -4.96 -22.58
C LYS A 193 -14.09 -4.09 -23.24
N GLU A 194 -14.23 -2.77 -23.25
CA GLU A 194 -13.39 -1.89 -24.07
C GLU A 194 -12.47 -0.92 -23.31
N ILE A 195 -12.33 -1.06 -21.97
CA ILE A 195 -11.49 -0.13 -21.19
C ILE A 195 -10.00 -0.26 -21.55
N ILE A 196 -9.55 -1.46 -21.89
CA ILE A 196 -8.14 -1.70 -22.26
C ILE A 196 -7.85 -1.04 -23.61
N GLY A 197 -6.82 -0.17 -23.61
CA GLY A 197 -6.38 0.57 -24.80
C GLY A 197 -6.99 1.96 -24.95
N HIS A 198 -7.99 2.33 -24.12
CA HIS A 198 -8.51 3.69 -24.05
C HIS A 198 -7.69 4.56 -23.08
N SER A 199 -7.62 5.88 -23.33
CA SER A 199 -7.07 6.80 -22.33
C SER A 199 -8.07 6.92 -21.18
N MET A 200 -7.58 6.93 -19.93
CA MET A 200 -8.40 7.35 -18.80
C MET A 200 -8.66 8.85 -18.93
N VAL A 201 -9.76 9.17 -19.59
CA VAL A 201 -10.22 10.53 -19.71
C VAL A 201 -10.77 10.92 -18.33
N HIS A 202 -10.21 12.00 -17.76
CA HIS A 202 -10.77 12.76 -16.63
C HIS A 202 -10.49 12.31 -15.20
N LEU A 203 -9.36 11.68 -14.90
CA LEU A 203 -8.85 11.77 -13.54
C LEU A 203 -7.75 12.85 -13.49
N PRO A 204 -8.02 14.05 -12.92
CA PRO A 204 -7.01 15.11 -12.77
C PRO A 204 -5.73 14.64 -12.07
N LEU A 205 -5.87 13.56 -11.29
CA LEU A 205 -4.77 12.86 -10.65
C LEU A 205 -3.75 12.31 -11.64
N VAL A 206 -4.19 11.77 -12.79
CA VAL A 206 -3.30 11.19 -13.80
C VAL A 206 -2.46 12.29 -14.43
N ASP A 207 -3.07 13.41 -14.80
CA ASP A 207 -2.36 14.56 -15.37
C ASP A 207 -1.30 15.07 -14.40
N LYS A 208 -1.68 15.23 -13.11
CA LYS A 208 -0.74 15.62 -12.06
C LYS A 208 0.44 14.67 -11.92
N ILE A 209 0.21 13.35 -11.99
CA ILE A 209 1.27 12.34 -11.92
C ILE A 209 2.20 12.43 -13.13
N MET A 210 1.65 12.58 -14.32
CA MET A 210 2.42 12.69 -15.56
C MET A 210 3.31 13.93 -15.57
N GLU A 211 2.81 15.07 -15.05
CA GLU A 211 3.56 16.32 -14.96
C GLU A 211 4.63 16.26 -13.85
N THR A 212 4.23 15.87 -12.63
CA THR A 212 5.11 15.94 -11.45
C THR A 212 6.07 14.77 -11.36
N LYS A 213 5.75 13.64 -12.00
CA LYS A 213 6.48 12.36 -11.90
C LYS A 213 6.61 11.86 -10.47
N LYS A 214 5.63 12.18 -9.62
CA LYS A 214 5.58 11.80 -8.21
C LYS A 214 4.28 11.08 -7.91
N PRO A 215 4.26 10.20 -6.89
CA PRO A 215 3.01 9.63 -6.39
C PRO A 215 2.04 10.74 -6.01
N ALA A 216 0.77 10.53 -6.27
CA ALA A 216 -0.28 11.46 -5.93
C ALA A 216 -1.53 10.72 -5.44
N TYR A 217 -2.34 11.44 -4.69
CA TYR A 217 -3.58 10.97 -4.11
C TYR A 217 -4.67 12.02 -4.37
N GLY A 218 -5.91 11.56 -4.56
CA GLY A 218 -7.06 12.41 -4.71
C GLY A 218 -8.36 11.65 -4.50
N ASP A 219 -9.39 12.35 -4.04
CA ASP A 219 -10.76 11.84 -3.94
C ASP A 219 -11.60 12.48 -5.05
N GLU A 220 -12.38 11.64 -5.74
CA GLU A 220 -13.35 12.05 -6.75
C GLU A 220 -14.76 11.72 -6.26
N VAL A 221 -15.70 12.65 -6.45
CA VAL A 221 -17.10 12.48 -6.05
C VAL A 221 -17.96 12.31 -7.28
N SER A 222 -18.62 11.16 -7.39
CA SER A 222 -19.60 10.88 -8.45
C SER A 222 -20.93 10.48 -7.84
N GLY A 223 -21.92 11.38 -7.91
CA GLY A 223 -23.23 11.19 -7.27
C GLY A 223 -23.09 10.98 -5.76
N ASN A 224 -23.47 9.80 -5.29
CA ASN A 224 -23.38 9.42 -3.87
C ASN A 224 -22.08 8.64 -3.54
N MET A 225 -21.22 8.38 -4.52
CA MET A 225 -19.98 7.63 -4.33
C MET A 225 -18.79 8.58 -4.16
N ILE A 226 -17.91 8.25 -3.23
CA ILE A 226 -16.61 8.90 -3.07
C ILE A 226 -15.55 7.86 -3.42
N LEU A 227 -14.89 8.09 -4.56
CA LEU A 227 -13.79 7.28 -5.04
C LEU A 227 -12.48 7.90 -4.59
N SER A 228 -11.70 7.15 -3.84
CA SER A 228 -10.32 7.49 -3.51
C SER A 228 -9.39 6.89 -4.54
N ALA A 229 -8.57 7.70 -5.18
CA ALA A 229 -7.58 7.29 -6.16
C ALA A 229 -6.18 7.59 -5.63
N TRP A 230 -5.31 6.58 -5.68
CA TRP A 230 -3.88 6.71 -5.43
C TRP A 230 -3.11 6.28 -6.67
N GLY A 231 -2.14 7.07 -7.08
CA GLY A 231 -1.36 6.79 -8.28
C GLY A 231 0.13 6.91 -8.04
N MET A 232 0.87 5.97 -8.63
CA MET A 232 2.32 5.86 -8.53
C MET A 232 2.95 5.71 -9.92
N PRO A 233 3.80 6.67 -10.35
CA PRO A 233 4.54 6.54 -11.59
C PRO A 233 5.77 5.64 -11.40
N ILE A 234 6.03 4.79 -12.39
CA ILE A 234 7.25 4.03 -12.53
C ILE A 234 8.10 4.73 -13.58
N LEU A 235 9.28 5.19 -13.17
CA LEU A 235 10.17 5.97 -14.03
C LEU A 235 11.21 5.07 -14.71
N SER A 236 11.47 5.33 -15.98
CA SER A 236 12.58 4.75 -16.73
C SER A 236 13.28 5.86 -17.50
N GLY A 237 14.59 6.04 -17.29
CA GLY A 237 15.34 7.13 -17.92
C GLY A 237 14.79 8.53 -17.62
N GLY A 238 14.20 8.75 -16.42
CA GLY A 238 13.63 10.04 -16.02
C GLY A 238 12.27 10.38 -16.66
N ARG A 239 11.67 9.44 -17.38
CA ARG A 239 10.33 9.55 -17.98
C ARG A 239 9.38 8.53 -17.31
N VAL A 240 8.09 8.88 -17.26
CA VAL A 240 7.07 7.93 -16.82
C VAL A 240 6.98 6.81 -17.87
N SER A 241 7.24 5.59 -17.44
CA SER A 241 7.11 4.39 -18.29
C SER A 241 5.76 3.73 -18.08
N ARG A 242 5.32 3.66 -16.82
CA ARG A 242 4.01 3.15 -16.41
C ARG A 242 3.49 3.94 -15.23
N THR A 243 2.18 3.91 -15.02
CA THR A 243 1.54 4.40 -13.80
C THR A 243 0.64 3.32 -13.24
N ILE A 244 0.78 3.03 -11.94
CA ILE A 244 -0.14 2.17 -11.21
C ILE A 244 -1.17 3.08 -10.56
N LEU A 245 -2.47 2.80 -10.77
CA LEU A 245 -3.56 3.45 -10.08
C LEU A 245 -4.29 2.44 -9.22
N LEU A 246 -4.54 2.79 -7.98
CA LEU A 246 -5.43 2.07 -7.08
C LEU A 246 -6.66 2.93 -6.82
N LEU A 247 -7.83 2.33 -7.00
CA LEU A 247 -9.12 2.97 -6.88
C LEU A 247 -9.90 2.28 -5.76
N SER A 248 -10.41 3.03 -4.79
CA SER A 248 -11.15 2.47 -3.65
C SER A 248 -12.45 3.25 -3.45
N ASP A 249 -13.58 2.55 -3.31
CA ASP A 249 -14.80 3.17 -2.81
C ASP A 249 -14.68 3.40 -1.30
N VAL A 250 -14.60 4.67 -0.92
CA VAL A 250 -14.46 5.11 0.48
C VAL A 250 -15.74 5.74 1.02
N THR A 251 -16.85 5.65 0.30
CA THR A 251 -18.12 6.30 0.65
C THR A 251 -18.56 5.97 2.08
N ALA A 252 -18.62 4.68 2.42
CA ALA A 252 -19.04 4.26 3.77
C ALA A 252 -18.06 4.69 4.87
N ILE A 253 -16.78 4.75 4.56
CA ILE A 253 -15.74 5.20 5.51
C ILE A 253 -15.91 6.70 5.75
N ARG A 254 -15.99 7.50 4.70
CA ARG A 254 -16.17 8.96 4.78
C ARG A 254 -17.48 9.35 5.48
N GLU A 255 -18.56 8.62 5.25
CA GLU A 255 -19.82 8.85 5.95
C GLU A 255 -19.71 8.57 7.45
N LYS A 256 -19.04 7.49 7.85
CA LYS A 256 -18.76 7.19 9.26
C LYS A 256 -17.86 8.26 9.91
N GLU A 257 -16.82 8.69 9.24
CA GLU A 257 -15.94 9.78 9.71
C GLU A 257 -16.75 11.06 9.92
N ARG A 258 -17.61 11.42 8.97
CA ARG A 258 -18.49 12.58 9.09
C ARG A 258 -19.44 12.46 10.29
N GLN A 259 -20.04 11.28 10.49
CA GLN A 259 -20.91 11.04 11.64
C GLN A 259 -20.18 11.16 12.97
N ILE A 260 -18.94 10.68 13.07
CA ILE A 260 -18.09 10.83 14.26
C ILE A 260 -17.81 12.31 14.50
N MET A 261 -17.39 13.09 13.49
CA MET A 261 -17.13 14.52 13.65
C MET A 261 -18.37 15.29 14.11
N VAL A 262 -19.54 14.95 13.59
CA VAL A 262 -20.81 15.58 14.04
C VAL A 262 -21.09 15.22 15.50
N LYS A 263 -20.94 13.96 15.89
CA LYS A 263 -21.14 13.53 17.29
C LYS A 263 -20.17 14.25 18.23
N ASP A 264 -18.91 14.37 17.87
CA ASP A 264 -17.91 15.06 18.69
C ASP A 264 -18.23 16.56 18.83
N SER A 265 -18.75 17.18 17.76
CA SER A 265 -19.21 18.58 17.81
C SER A 265 -20.40 18.75 18.75
N VAL A 266 -21.39 17.84 18.68
CA VAL A 266 -22.55 17.85 19.57
C VAL A 266 -22.14 17.62 21.03
N ILE A 267 -21.25 16.68 21.30
CA ILE A 267 -20.74 16.41 22.64
C ILE A 267 -20.05 17.66 23.20
N ARG A 268 -19.20 18.35 22.43
CA ARG A 268 -18.55 19.58 22.86
C ARG A 268 -19.58 20.69 23.18
N GLU A 269 -20.60 20.86 22.36
CA GLU A 269 -21.66 21.83 22.62
C GLU A 269 -22.44 21.50 23.89
N ILE A 270 -22.75 20.21 24.16
CA ILE A 270 -23.39 19.78 25.40
C ILE A 270 -22.50 20.11 26.60
N HIS A 271 -21.20 19.83 26.55
CA HIS A 271 -20.27 20.16 27.62
C HIS A 271 -20.24 21.67 27.91
N HIS A 272 -20.20 22.51 26.87
CA HIS A 272 -20.26 23.95 27.03
C HIS A 272 -21.57 24.41 27.68
N ARG A 273 -22.71 23.87 27.30
CA ARG A 273 -24.02 24.19 27.89
C ARG A 273 -24.13 23.74 29.33
N VAL A 274 -23.66 22.52 29.65
CA VAL A 274 -23.62 22.01 31.04
C VAL A 274 -22.76 22.94 31.92
N LYS A 275 -21.57 23.31 31.48
CA LYS A 275 -20.68 24.21 32.18
C LYS A 275 -21.35 25.58 32.43
N ASN A 276 -22.00 26.15 31.43
CA ASN A 276 -22.72 27.42 31.57
C ASN A 276 -23.87 27.32 32.59
N SER A 277 -24.62 26.21 32.56
CA SER A 277 -25.69 25.98 33.50
C SER A 277 -25.16 25.81 34.93
N LEU A 278 -24.08 25.06 35.13
CA LEU A 278 -23.43 24.87 36.43
C LEU A 278 -22.90 26.20 36.99
N ASN A 279 -22.27 27.02 36.14
CA ASN A 279 -21.80 28.36 36.53
C ASN A 279 -22.93 29.30 36.91
N THR A 280 -24.06 29.24 36.21
CA THR A 280 -25.26 30.00 36.52
C THR A 280 -25.82 29.59 37.88
N ILE A 281 -25.96 28.29 38.16
CA ILE A 281 -26.41 27.74 39.43
C ILE A 281 -25.48 28.19 40.57
N ALA A 282 -24.15 28.05 40.37
CA ALA A 282 -23.16 28.49 41.34
C ALA A 282 -23.27 29.99 41.63
N GLY A 283 -23.55 30.82 40.61
CA GLY A 283 -23.81 32.27 40.76
C GLY A 283 -25.03 32.57 41.62
N ILE A 284 -26.14 31.84 41.37
CA ILE A 284 -27.39 32.00 42.17
C ILE A 284 -27.15 31.59 43.64
N LEU A 285 -26.50 30.46 43.88
CA LEU A 285 -26.21 30.00 45.24
C LEU A 285 -25.27 30.95 45.98
N ARG A 286 -24.26 31.55 45.32
CA ARG A 286 -23.42 32.59 45.92
C ARG A 286 -24.23 33.81 46.31
N MET A 287 -25.19 34.21 45.50
CA MET A 287 -26.07 35.36 45.80
C MET A 287 -26.99 35.04 47.03
N GLN A 288 -27.51 33.82 47.09
CA GLN A 288 -28.30 33.39 48.27
C GLN A 288 -27.45 33.30 49.54
N ALA A 289 -26.23 32.78 49.46
CA ALA A 289 -25.30 32.77 50.60
C ALA A 289 -25.01 34.18 51.18
N ARG A 290 -24.90 35.20 50.28
CA ARG A 290 -24.72 36.61 50.73
C ARG A 290 -25.95 37.15 51.45
N ARG A 291 -27.15 36.72 51.12
CA ARG A 291 -28.44 37.16 51.73
C ARG A 291 -28.84 36.40 52.97
N ALA A 292 -28.30 35.21 53.17
CA ALA A 292 -28.60 34.38 54.35
C ALA A 292 -28.14 35.12 55.64
N LYS A 293 -28.95 35.06 56.67
CA LYS A 293 -28.64 35.68 58.00
C LYS A 293 -27.91 34.70 58.93
N ASP A 294 -28.20 33.42 58.79
CA ASP A 294 -27.64 32.34 59.61
C ASP A 294 -26.27 31.86 59.03
N THR A 295 -25.32 31.62 59.95
CA THR A 295 -23.93 31.26 59.63
C THR A 295 -23.90 29.83 59.08
N ASP A 296 -24.70 28.91 59.60
CA ASP A 296 -24.72 27.50 59.17
C ASP A 296 -25.26 27.36 57.72
N THR A 297 -26.30 28.17 57.41
CA THR A 297 -26.86 28.26 56.07
C THR A 297 -25.84 28.85 55.07
N LYS A 298 -25.07 29.84 55.45
CA LYS A 298 -23.99 30.39 54.58
C LYS A 298 -22.94 29.36 54.25
N GLU A 299 -22.50 28.61 55.27
CA GLU A 299 -21.44 27.61 55.04
C GLU A 299 -21.97 26.41 54.20
N ALA A 300 -23.18 25.93 54.42
CA ALA A 300 -23.81 24.91 53.61
C ALA A 300 -23.89 25.33 52.12
N LEU A 301 -24.30 26.54 51.82
CA LEU A 301 -24.38 27.09 50.47
C LEU A 301 -22.99 27.21 49.85
N ARG A 302 -21.97 27.64 50.61
CA ARG A 302 -20.59 27.72 50.15
C ARG A 302 -20.02 26.35 49.76
N VAL A 303 -20.26 25.34 50.58
CA VAL A 303 -19.88 23.95 50.25
C VAL A 303 -20.56 23.49 48.97
N ALA A 304 -21.86 23.75 48.80
CA ALA A 304 -22.57 23.42 47.55
C ALA A 304 -21.98 24.09 46.32
N VAL A 305 -21.65 25.39 46.41
CA VAL A 305 -20.98 26.11 45.32
C VAL A 305 -19.65 25.47 44.95
N ASN A 306 -18.82 25.14 45.93
CA ASN A 306 -17.51 24.52 45.68
C ASN A 306 -17.64 23.15 45.00
N ARG A 307 -18.63 22.33 45.39
CA ARG A 307 -18.91 21.05 44.73
C ARG A 307 -19.36 21.21 43.29
N ILE A 308 -20.26 22.17 43.02
CA ILE A 308 -20.71 22.48 41.64
C ILE A 308 -19.57 22.92 40.77
N LEU A 309 -18.70 23.79 41.27
CA LEU A 309 -17.53 24.27 40.53
C LEU A 309 -16.50 23.15 40.29
N GLY A 310 -16.32 22.23 41.26
CA GLY A 310 -15.49 21.05 41.09
C GLY A 310 -16.02 20.12 39.98
N ILE A 311 -17.33 19.92 39.89
CA ILE A 311 -17.96 19.15 38.79
C ILE A 311 -17.75 19.89 37.45
N SER A 312 -17.90 21.22 37.43
CA SER A 312 -17.71 22.02 36.22
C SER A 312 -16.29 21.93 35.65
N GLN A 313 -15.27 21.72 36.49
CA GLN A 313 -13.88 21.54 36.04
C GLN A 313 -13.59 20.17 35.43
N ILE A 314 -14.30 19.12 35.82
CA ILE A 314 -14.15 17.78 35.25
C ILE A 314 -14.64 17.72 33.79
N HIS A 315 -15.51 18.64 33.40
CA HIS A 315 -16.03 18.74 32.03
C HIS A 315 -15.16 19.58 31.09
N ASP A 316 -13.96 19.99 31.52
CA ASP A 316 -12.99 20.73 30.70
C ASP A 316 -11.90 19.85 30.03
N VAL A 317 -12.05 18.51 30.08
CA VAL A 317 -11.11 17.55 29.45
C VAL A 317 -11.60 17.11 28.08
#